data_3878f4be93a7d6dd0a6ddee6072729ea
#
_entry.id   3878f4be93a7d6dd0a6ddee6072729ea
#
_cell.length_a   1.000
_cell.length_b   1.000
_cell.length_c   1.000
_cell.angle_alpha   90.00
_cell.angle_beta   90.00
_cell.angle_gamma   90.00
#
_symmetry.space_group_name_H-M   'P 1'
#
loop_
_entity.id
_entity.type
_entity.pdbx_description
1 polymer ?
#
loop_
_entity_poly.entity_id
_entity_poly.type
_entity_poly.pdbx_seq_one_letter_code
_entity_poly.pdbx_strand_id
1 'polypeptide(L)'
;MPFWRRATITPGNALLTFTLASSHSISAMKNSDSFARDVDSFVKGADSSLGDSVRGIPFERVVILHGYGATPADHWFPWLTRAVPGAEAVELPRPQSPEAASWILAATDAIGTLSRKTAVVTHSLGGLAALRAIQRLVKRGAAQARARGGASRDAQLGALVAVAPFACELPLAGDDDVDRFILSQLPNFLSKNPFPNPRVFGRATVIRSDDDPFVPAGSSEEFAARIGAKTLTVHGAGHFLASDGVTELPEVLEALSAA
;
A
#
# COMPACT_ATOMS: atom_id res chain seq x y z
N MET A 1 10.83 -12.59 -24.77
CA MET A 1 12.03 -12.42 -23.95
C MET A 1 12.45 -10.97 -23.98
N PRO A 2 12.39 -10.19 -22.90
CA PRO A 2 13.27 -9.06 -22.73
C PRO A 2 14.16 -9.25 -21.51
N PHE A 3 15.43 -9.14 -21.78
CA PHE A 3 16.56 -9.17 -20.83
C PHE A 3 16.52 -7.92 -19.93
N TRP A 4 16.48 -8.10 -18.64
CA TRP A 4 16.84 -7.07 -17.68
C TRP A 4 18.36 -6.98 -17.58
N ARG A 5 18.96 -5.94 -18.16
CA ARG A 5 20.36 -5.59 -17.92
C ARG A 5 20.44 -4.69 -16.69
N ARG A 6 21.19 -5.12 -15.68
CA ARG A 6 21.68 -4.29 -14.57
C ARG A 6 22.41 -3.07 -15.14
N ALA A 7 21.94 -1.87 -14.79
CA ALA A 7 22.70 -0.64 -14.95
C ALA A 7 23.41 -0.33 -13.62
N THR A 8 24.72 -0.50 -13.58
CA THR A 8 25.58 0.04 -12.51
C THR A 8 25.78 1.52 -12.77
N ILE A 9 25.31 2.37 -11.86
CA ILE A 9 25.55 3.81 -11.92
C ILE A 9 26.77 4.12 -11.05
N THR A 10 27.83 4.60 -11.69
CA THR A 10 29.01 5.21 -11.04
C THR A 10 28.71 6.70 -10.82
N PRO A 11 29.02 7.30 -9.66
CA PRO A 11 28.78 8.73 -9.44
C PRO A 11 29.88 9.57 -10.11
N GLY A 12 29.50 10.44 -11.01
CA GLY A 12 30.38 11.40 -11.66
C GLY A 12 29.63 12.25 -12.67
N ASN A 13 29.46 13.53 -12.32
CA ASN A 13 29.14 14.69 -13.14
C ASN A 13 28.47 14.46 -14.51
N ALA A 14 27.17 14.66 -14.60
CA ALA A 14 26.47 14.81 -15.86
C ALA A 14 25.96 16.25 -16.03
N LEU A 15 26.69 17.02 -16.82
CA LEU A 15 26.23 18.26 -17.43
C LEU A 15 25.24 17.89 -18.54
N LEU A 16 23.96 18.23 -18.38
CA LEU A 16 22.95 18.04 -19.41
C LEU A 16 23.08 19.15 -20.44
N THR A 17 23.73 18.85 -21.58
CA THR A 17 23.73 19.69 -22.78
C THR A 17 22.53 19.32 -23.65
N PHE A 18 21.53 20.21 -23.73
CA PHE A 18 20.49 20.13 -24.74
C PHE A 18 21.04 20.65 -26.08
N THR A 19 21.11 19.78 -27.06
CA THR A 19 21.41 20.18 -28.45
C THR A 19 20.13 20.61 -29.14
N LEU A 20 19.97 21.89 -29.42
CA LEU A 20 18.91 22.45 -30.24
C LEU A 20 19.20 22.15 -31.72
N ALA A 21 18.31 21.42 -32.37
CA ALA A 21 18.31 21.33 -33.84
C ALA A 21 17.52 22.50 -34.44
N SER A 22 18.26 23.23 -35.28
CA SER A 22 17.95 24.23 -36.32
C SER A 22 16.54 24.79 -36.50
N SER A 23 16.51 26.10 -36.34
CA SER A 23 15.79 27.16 -37.05
C SER A 23 14.74 26.77 -38.12
N HIS A 24 13.45 27.10 -37.86
CA HIS A 24 12.60 27.84 -38.77
C HIS A 24 11.42 28.47 -37.98
N SER A 25 11.27 29.81 -38.19
CA SER A 25 10.09 30.61 -37.82
C SER A 25 9.81 30.90 -36.35
N ILE A 26 10.53 31.91 -35.84
CA ILE A 26 10.03 32.71 -34.70
C ILE A 26 9.08 33.77 -35.27
N SER A 27 7.78 33.52 -35.23
CA SER A 27 6.77 34.57 -35.23
C SER A 27 5.48 33.98 -34.64
N ALA A 28 5.09 34.53 -33.50
CA ALA A 28 3.88 34.26 -32.69
C ALA A 28 4.09 33.48 -31.39
N MET A 29 4.76 34.08 -30.42
CA MET A 29 4.59 33.74 -29.00
C MET A 29 4.54 35.03 -28.17
N LYS A 30 3.43 35.75 -28.27
CA LYS A 30 2.96 36.66 -27.23
C LYS A 30 1.74 36.00 -26.61
N ASN A 31 1.96 35.16 -25.59
CA ASN A 31 0.97 34.80 -24.54
C ASN A 31 1.65 33.89 -23.49
N SER A 32 2.76 34.33 -22.91
CA SER A 32 3.39 33.63 -21.78
C SER A 32 2.59 33.73 -20.47
N ASP A 33 1.69 34.75 -20.37
CA ASP A 33 0.92 34.99 -19.13
C ASP A 33 -0.33 34.15 -18.99
N SER A 34 -0.81 33.53 -20.07
CA SER A 34 -1.95 32.62 -20.03
C SER A 34 -1.52 31.21 -19.58
N PHE A 35 -0.39 30.72 -20.12
CA PHE A 35 0.12 29.41 -19.76
C PHE A 35 0.58 29.32 -18.29
N ALA A 36 1.22 30.41 -17.79
CA ALA A 36 1.61 30.48 -16.38
C ALA A 36 0.39 30.50 -15.43
N ARG A 37 -0.70 31.17 -15.84
CA ARG A 37 -1.94 31.21 -15.06
C ARG A 37 -2.68 29.87 -15.07
N ASP A 38 -2.64 29.12 -16.18
CA ASP A 38 -3.26 27.79 -16.29
C ASP A 38 -2.51 26.74 -15.45
N VAL A 39 -1.17 26.80 -15.43
CA VAL A 39 -0.37 25.92 -14.57
C VAL A 39 -0.58 26.22 -13.08
N ASP A 40 -0.61 27.52 -12.70
CA ASP A 40 -0.87 27.93 -11.32
C ASP A 40 -2.29 27.57 -10.84
N SER A 41 -3.30 27.64 -11.72
CA SER A 41 -4.66 27.23 -11.40
C SER A 41 -4.79 25.71 -11.31
N PHE A 42 -4.06 24.94 -12.13
CA PHE A 42 -4.03 23.48 -12.07
C PHE A 42 -3.32 22.99 -10.79
N VAL A 43 -2.17 23.59 -10.45
CA VAL A 43 -1.43 23.25 -9.22
C VAL A 43 -2.24 23.63 -7.96
N LYS A 44 -2.91 24.79 -7.94
CA LYS A 44 -3.78 25.19 -6.83
C LYS A 44 -5.05 24.35 -6.73
N GLY A 45 -5.60 23.89 -7.86
CA GLY A 45 -6.77 23.01 -7.90
C GLY A 45 -6.45 21.62 -7.39
N ALA A 46 -5.29 21.06 -7.74
CA ALA A 46 -4.84 19.74 -7.25
C ALA A 46 -4.54 19.74 -5.74
N ASP A 47 -3.93 20.82 -5.23
CA ASP A 47 -3.60 20.96 -3.80
C ASP A 47 -4.85 21.17 -2.94
N SER A 48 -5.87 21.86 -3.45
CA SER A 48 -7.13 22.06 -2.72
C SER A 48 -7.98 20.79 -2.61
N SER A 49 -8.01 19.95 -3.65
CA SER A 49 -8.76 18.68 -3.63
C SER A 49 -8.12 17.65 -2.71
N LEU A 50 -6.79 17.58 -2.65
CA LEU A 50 -6.04 16.75 -1.69
C LEU A 50 -6.29 17.25 -0.25
N GLY A 51 -6.28 18.54 -0.02
CA GLY A 51 -6.54 19.15 1.30
C GLY A 51 -7.92 18.81 1.86
N ASP A 52 -8.95 18.76 1.04
CA ASP A 52 -10.31 18.42 1.45
C ASP A 52 -10.46 16.90 1.71
N SER A 53 -9.84 16.05 0.91
CA SER A 53 -9.81 14.59 1.13
C SER A 53 -9.11 14.21 2.42
N VAL A 54 -8.02 14.90 2.77
CA VAL A 54 -7.25 14.64 4.01
C VAL A 54 -7.98 15.12 5.26
N ARG A 55 -8.73 16.26 5.18
CA ARG A 55 -9.52 16.76 6.32
C ARG A 55 -10.65 15.82 6.76
N GLY A 56 -11.10 14.93 5.88
CA GLY A 56 -12.15 13.95 6.15
C GLY A 56 -11.67 12.64 6.76
N ILE A 57 -10.34 12.40 6.93
CA ILE A 57 -9.82 11.15 7.47
C ILE A 57 -10.03 11.08 8.99
N PRO A 58 -10.87 10.16 9.50
CA PRO A 58 -11.26 10.14 10.92
C PRO A 58 -10.26 9.37 11.82
N PHE A 59 -9.09 9.00 11.30
CA PHE A 59 -8.12 8.18 12.03
C PHE A 59 -7.02 9.04 12.65
N GLU A 60 -6.70 8.76 13.91
CA GLU A 60 -5.58 9.37 14.61
C GLU A 60 -4.24 8.72 14.25
N ARG A 61 -4.30 7.47 13.75
CA ARG A 61 -3.14 6.68 13.34
C ARG A 61 -3.42 5.90 12.07
N VAL A 62 -2.46 5.93 11.14
CA VAL A 62 -2.48 5.10 9.94
C VAL A 62 -1.15 4.34 9.85
N VAL A 63 -1.21 3.01 9.94
CA VAL A 63 -0.03 2.13 9.86
C VAL A 63 0.07 1.57 8.47
N ILE A 64 1.19 1.79 7.77
CA ILE A 64 1.43 1.29 6.41
C ILE A 64 2.39 0.11 6.49
N LEU A 65 1.99 -1.04 5.94
CA LEU A 65 2.80 -2.26 5.88
C LEU A 65 3.11 -2.59 4.42
N HIS A 66 4.39 -2.56 4.06
CA HIS A 66 4.87 -2.82 2.70
C HIS A 66 4.81 -4.30 2.29
N GLY A 67 5.04 -4.58 1.01
CA GLY A 67 5.12 -5.91 0.42
C GLY A 67 6.53 -6.50 0.39
N TYR A 68 6.67 -7.66 -0.30
CA TYR A 68 7.94 -8.31 -0.58
C TYR A 68 8.91 -7.34 -1.26
N GLY A 69 10.17 -7.35 -0.84
CA GLY A 69 11.24 -6.59 -1.45
C GLY A 69 11.21 -5.07 -1.24
N ALA A 70 10.12 -4.53 -0.66
CA ALA A 70 9.94 -3.09 -0.47
C ALA A 70 10.36 -2.61 0.94
N THR A 71 10.56 -1.31 1.05
CA THR A 71 10.87 -0.58 2.30
C THR A 71 9.89 0.58 2.48
N PRO A 72 9.86 1.25 3.63
CA PRO A 72 9.05 2.46 3.85
C PRO A 72 9.34 3.62 2.89
N ALA A 73 10.49 3.61 2.21
CA ALA A 73 10.89 4.66 1.27
C ALA A 73 10.42 4.41 -0.17
N ASP A 74 9.77 3.27 -0.44
CA ASP A 74 9.41 2.86 -1.79
C ASP A 74 7.98 3.25 -2.17
N HIS A 75 7.70 3.23 -3.49
CA HIS A 75 6.38 3.37 -4.10
C HIS A 75 5.65 4.65 -3.65
N TRP A 76 4.38 4.55 -3.32
CA TRP A 76 3.50 5.62 -2.86
C TRP A 76 3.51 5.81 -1.33
N PHE A 77 4.29 5.01 -0.58
CA PHE A 77 4.30 5.10 0.89
C PHE A 77 4.80 6.45 1.41
N PRO A 78 5.92 7.04 0.88
CA PRO A 78 6.37 8.36 1.32
C PRO A 78 5.35 9.47 1.03
N TRP A 79 4.63 9.36 -0.10
CA TRP A 79 3.56 10.30 -0.43
C TRP A 79 2.42 10.20 0.57
N LEU A 80 1.91 9.00 0.87
CA LEU A 80 0.84 8.79 1.83
C LEU A 80 1.23 9.25 3.24
N THR A 81 2.46 8.98 3.67
CA THR A 81 2.98 9.41 4.97
C THR A 81 3.01 10.94 5.09
N ARG A 82 3.33 11.65 4.00
CA ARG A 82 3.28 13.13 3.98
C ARG A 82 1.85 13.67 3.91
N ALA A 83 0.99 13.00 3.15
CA ALA A 83 -0.39 13.45 2.94
C ALA A 83 -1.26 13.28 4.19
N VAL A 84 -1.06 12.21 4.98
CA VAL A 84 -1.97 11.87 6.09
C VAL A 84 -1.28 12.09 7.43
N PRO A 85 -1.72 13.06 8.25
CA PRO A 85 -1.22 13.23 9.61
C PRO A 85 -1.41 11.95 10.46
N GLY A 86 -0.35 11.53 11.15
CA GLY A 86 -0.36 10.29 11.95
C GLY A 86 -0.18 9.01 11.13
N ALA A 87 0.16 9.11 9.83
CA ALA A 87 0.57 7.97 9.03
C ALA A 87 2.06 7.67 9.21
N GLU A 88 2.38 6.39 9.35
CA GLU A 88 3.76 5.88 9.39
C GLU A 88 3.89 4.63 8.54
N ALA A 89 4.91 4.57 7.71
CA ALA A 89 5.31 3.36 7.00
C ALA A 89 6.33 2.59 7.86
N VAL A 90 6.04 1.33 8.11
CA VAL A 90 6.78 0.49 9.05
C VAL A 90 7.78 -0.37 8.33
N GLU A 91 9.02 -0.39 8.78
CA GLU A 91 10.04 -1.33 8.31
C GLU A 91 9.71 -2.76 8.75
N LEU A 92 9.51 -3.66 7.80
CA LEU A 92 9.36 -5.08 8.06
C LEU A 92 10.71 -5.79 7.86
N PRO A 93 11.07 -6.74 8.73
CA PRO A 93 12.44 -7.29 8.75
C PRO A 93 12.74 -8.12 7.51
N ARG A 94 13.93 -7.89 6.92
CA ARG A 94 14.47 -8.64 5.78
C ARG A 94 13.49 -8.71 4.59
N PRO A 95 13.11 -7.60 3.98
CA PRO A 95 12.05 -7.55 2.98
C PRO A 95 12.31 -8.41 1.74
N GLN A 96 13.56 -8.68 1.36
CA GLN A 96 13.93 -9.58 0.26
C GLN A 96 13.90 -11.06 0.65
N SER A 97 13.77 -11.36 1.94
CA SER A 97 13.70 -12.74 2.46
C SER A 97 12.74 -12.79 3.66
N PRO A 98 11.45 -12.48 3.45
CA PRO A 98 10.49 -12.33 4.52
C PRO A 98 10.19 -13.67 5.18
N GLU A 99 10.16 -13.66 6.50
CA GLU A 99 9.72 -14.79 7.32
C GLU A 99 8.40 -14.44 8.02
N ALA A 100 7.41 -15.31 7.90
CA ALA A 100 6.06 -15.06 8.42
C ALA A 100 6.07 -14.72 9.92
N ALA A 101 6.86 -15.43 10.74
CA ALA A 101 6.89 -15.19 12.18
C ALA A 101 7.38 -13.79 12.55
N SER A 102 8.48 -13.34 11.93
CA SER A 102 9.08 -12.02 12.20
C SER A 102 8.21 -10.88 11.66
N TRP A 103 7.63 -11.05 10.46
CA TRP A 103 6.73 -10.05 9.87
C TRP A 103 5.43 -9.89 10.66
N ILE A 104 4.81 -11.01 11.07
CA ILE A 104 3.60 -10.99 11.90
C ILE A 104 3.89 -10.34 13.26
N LEU A 105 5.06 -10.58 13.84
CA LEU A 105 5.44 -9.94 15.10
C LEU A 105 5.61 -8.42 14.90
N ALA A 106 6.40 -8.00 13.91
CA ALA A 106 6.61 -6.59 13.61
C ALA A 106 5.28 -5.86 13.29
N ALA A 107 4.41 -6.45 12.47
CA ALA A 107 3.09 -5.91 12.21
C ALA A 107 2.21 -5.86 13.49
N THR A 108 2.31 -6.86 14.37
CA THR A 108 1.57 -6.86 15.66
C THR A 108 2.02 -5.70 16.55
N ASP A 109 3.33 -5.48 16.64
CA ASP A 109 3.90 -4.43 17.48
C ASP A 109 3.60 -3.04 16.88
N ALA A 110 3.69 -2.89 15.56
CA ALA A 110 3.36 -1.66 14.87
C ALA A 110 1.88 -1.28 14.98
N ILE A 111 0.95 -2.23 14.81
CA ILE A 111 -0.49 -1.97 14.97
C ILE A 111 -0.81 -1.72 16.46
N GLY A 112 -0.16 -2.47 17.37
CA GLY A 112 -0.30 -2.29 18.82
C GLY A 112 -1.66 -2.75 19.36
N THR A 113 -2.53 -1.82 19.70
CA THR A 113 -3.89 -2.11 20.20
C THR A 113 -4.90 -1.79 19.10
N LEU A 114 -5.87 -2.70 18.88
CA LEU A 114 -6.96 -2.43 17.95
C LEU A 114 -7.83 -1.29 18.48
N SER A 115 -8.03 -0.28 17.65
CA SER A 115 -8.80 0.92 17.95
C SER A 115 -9.58 1.36 16.71
N ARG A 116 -10.77 1.87 16.90
CA ARG A 116 -11.55 2.50 15.82
C ARG A 116 -10.90 3.77 15.25
N LYS A 117 -9.92 4.32 15.98
CA LYS A 117 -9.14 5.50 15.57
C LYS A 117 -7.86 5.14 14.82
N THR A 118 -7.63 3.84 14.58
CA THR A 118 -6.48 3.34 13.83
C THR A 118 -6.93 2.74 12.51
N ALA A 119 -6.29 3.11 11.42
CA ALA A 119 -6.36 2.42 10.14
C ALA A 119 -5.07 1.67 9.86
N VAL A 120 -5.17 0.59 9.09
CA VAL A 120 -4.03 -0.14 8.54
C VAL A 120 -4.13 -0.10 7.02
N VAL A 121 -3.07 0.31 6.37
CA VAL A 121 -2.91 0.30 4.91
C VAL A 121 -1.84 -0.74 4.59
N THR A 122 -2.10 -1.60 3.61
CA THR A 122 -1.15 -2.66 3.26
C THR A 122 -0.88 -2.71 1.77
N HIS A 123 0.28 -3.18 1.40
CA HIS A 123 0.61 -3.51 0.02
C HIS A 123 1.00 -4.99 -0.08
N SER A 124 0.40 -5.70 -1.04
CA SER A 124 0.79 -7.07 -1.42
C SER A 124 0.88 -8.02 -0.20
N LEU A 125 2.03 -8.66 0.03
CA LEU A 125 2.31 -9.57 1.16
C LEU A 125 2.02 -8.94 2.53
N GLY A 126 2.17 -7.62 2.66
CA GLY A 126 1.82 -6.88 3.88
C GLY A 126 0.37 -7.11 4.32
N GLY A 127 -0.54 -7.39 3.39
CA GLY A 127 -1.92 -7.77 3.68
C GLY A 127 -2.04 -9.03 4.53
N LEU A 128 -1.33 -10.09 4.17
CA LEU A 128 -1.32 -11.32 4.95
C LEU A 128 -0.68 -11.13 6.34
N ALA A 129 0.43 -10.38 6.41
CA ALA A 129 1.06 -10.05 7.69
C ALA A 129 0.10 -9.28 8.61
N ALA A 130 -0.63 -8.29 8.06
CA ALA A 130 -1.63 -7.51 8.79
C ALA A 130 -2.78 -8.38 9.32
N LEU A 131 -3.37 -9.23 8.48
CA LEU A 131 -4.47 -10.10 8.91
C LEU A 131 -4.06 -11.01 10.07
N ARG A 132 -2.86 -11.59 10.00
CA ARG A 132 -2.30 -12.44 11.06
C ARG A 132 -2.02 -11.67 12.34
N ALA A 133 -1.47 -10.45 12.21
CA ALA A 133 -1.25 -9.55 13.35
C ALA A 133 -2.58 -9.18 14.02
N ILE A 134 -3.60 -8.82 13.23
CA ILE A 134 -4.93 -8.50 13.75
C ILE A 134 -5.56 -9.68 14.48
N GLN A 135 -5.48 -10.91 13.93
CA GLN A 135 -5.94 -12.11 14.65
C GLN A 135 -5.23 -12.28 16.00
N ARG A 136 -3.92 -12.06 16.04
CA ARG A 136 -3.12 -12.14 17.26
C ARG A 136 -3.57 -11.09 18.29
N LEU A 137 -3.81 -9.86 17.84
CA LEU A 137 -4.30 -8.76 18.69
C LEU A 137 -5.70 -9.02 19.24
N VAL A 138 -6.62 -9.56 18.44
CA VAL A 138 -7.96 -9.98 18.91
C VAL A 138 -7.84 -11.03 20.01
N LYS A 139 -7.03 -12.07 19.81
CA LYS A 139 -6.81 -13.13 20.81
C LYS A 139 -6.20 -12.59 22.10
N ARG A 140 -5.20 -11.68 21.97
CA ARG A 140 -4.56 -11.02 23.13
C ARG A 140 -5.56 -10.17 23.91
N GLY A 141 -6.37 -9.35 23.22
CA GLY A 141 -7.40 -8.51 23.84
C GLY A 141 -8.46 -9.35 24.59
N ALA A 142 -8.91 -10.45 23.99
CA ALA A 142 -9.86 -11.36 24.63
C ALA A 142 -9.28 -12.03 25.88
N ALA A 143 -8.02 -12.46 25.85
CA ALA A 143 -7.34 -13.04 26.99
C ALA A 143 -7.19 -12.03 28.15
N GLN A 144 -6.80 -10.79 27.84
CA GLN A 144 -6.67 -9.70 28.81
C GLN A 144 -8.03 -9.33 29.46
N ALA A 145 -9.10 -9.29 28.66
CA ALA A 145 -10.45 -9.02 29.17
C ALA A 145 -10.89 -10.12 30.17
N ARG A 146 -10.69 -11.38 29.82
CA ARG A 146 -10.99 -12.52 30.71
C ARG A 146 -10.19 -12.47 32.01
N ALA A 147 -8.90 -12.16 31.93
CA ALA A 147 -8.04 -12.03 33.12
C ALA A 147 -8.49 -10.93 34.08
N ARG A 148 -9.21 -9.91 33.58
CA ARG A 148 -9.78 -8.82 34.36
C ARG A 148 -11.22 -9.06 34.81
N GLY A 149 -11.78 -10.27 34.59
CA GLY A 149 -13.15 -10.60 34.92
C GLY A 149 -14.22 -9.94 34.06
N GLY A 150 -13.81 -9.35 32.93
CA GLY A 150 -14.69 -8.65 32.00
C GLY A 150 -15.06 -9.47 30.77
N ALA A 151 -16.19 -9.13 30.13
CA ALA A 151 -16.48 -9.59 28.77
C ALA A 151 -15.52 -8.94 27.79
N SER A 152 -15.04 -9.72 26.80
CA SER A 152 -14.29 -9.16 25.68
C SER A 152 -15.18 -8.18 24.95
N ARG A 153 -14.90 -6.89 25.02
CA ARG A 153 -15.45 -5.96 24.03
C ARG A 153 -14.82 -6.32 22.70
N ASP A 154 -15.65 -6.38 21.65
CA ASP A 154 -15.14 -6.63 20.29
C ASP A 154 -14.11 -5.54 19.95
N ALA A 155 -12.84 -5.95 20.00
CA ALA A 155 -11.75 -5.06 19.61
C ALA A 155 -11.86 -4.82 18.10
N GLN A 156 -12.06 -3.57 17.70
CA GLN A 156 -12.24 -3.20 16.29
C GLN A 156 -11.10 -2.29 15.84
N LEU A 157 -10.64 -2.56 14.63
CA LEU A 157 -9.83 -1.65 13.83
C LEU A 157 -10.77 -0.69 13.10
N GLY A 158 -10.40 0.59 12.97
CA GLY A 158 -11.22 1.57 12.27
C GLY A 158 -11.36 1.27 10.79
N ALA A 159 -10.23 1.04 10.10
CA ALA A 159 -10.22 0.63 8.70
C ALA A 159 -9.07 -0.31 8.36
N LEU A 160 -9.28 -1.13 7.34
CA LEU A 160 -8.24 -1.83 6.58
C LEU A 160 -8.35 -1.42 5.11
N VAL A 161 -7.27 -0.88 4.54
CA VAL A 161 -7.14 -0.63 3.11
C VAL A 161 -6.02 -1.54 2.59
N ALA A 162 -6.36 -2.51 1.75
CA ALA A 162 -5.41 -3.46 1.21
C ALA A 162 -5.20 -3.23 -0.29
N VAL A 163 -3.98 -2.87 -0.68
CA VAL A 163 -3.58 -2.62 -2.08
C VAL A 163 -2.90 -3.88 -2.62
N ALA A 164 -3.35 -4.36 -3.77
CA ALA A 164 -2.90 -5.59 -4.41
C ALA A 164 -2.79 -6.80 -3.45
N PRO A 165 -3.77 -7.04 -2.55
CA PRO A 165 -3.70 -8.17 -1.64
C PRO A 165 -4.02 -9.48 -2.36
N PHE A 166 -3.62 -10.61 -1.75
CA PHE A 166 -3.96 -11.93 -2.24
C PHE A 166 -4.32 -12.89 -1.09
N ALA A 167 -5.10 -13.92 -1.42
CA ALA A 167 -5.69 -14.84 -0.44
C ALA A 167 -5.20 -16.29 -0.59
N CYS A 168 -4.46 -16.58 -1.66
CA CYS A 168 -4.05 -17.92 -2.06
C CYS A 168 -2.56 -17.96 -2.46
N GLU A 169 -2.10 -19.13 -2.83
CA GLU A 169 -0.79 -19.30 -3.46
C GLU A 169 -0.72 -18.50 -4.76
N LEU A 170 0.44 -17.92 -5.02
CA LEU A 170 0.70 -17.15 -6.23
C LEU A 170 1.38 -18.05 -7.28
N PRO A 171 1.18 -17.78 -8.57
CA PRO A 171 1.97 -18.41 -9.62
C PRO A 171 3.44 -18.04 -9.47
N LEU A 172 4.33 -18.90 -10.01
CA LEU A 172 5.75 -18.58 -10.07
C LEU A 172 5.97 -17.37 -10.98
N ALA A 173 6.82 -16.46 -10.51
CA ALA A 173 7.10 -15.19 -11.18
C ALA A 173 8.18 -15.31 -12.27
N GLY A 174 8.95 -16.40 -12.27
CA GLY A 174 10.12 -16.59 -13.14
C GLY A 174 11.36 -15.83 -12.66
N ASP A 175 11.37 -15.40 -11.39
CA ASP A 175 12.50 -14.82 -10.68
C ASP A 175 12.91 -15.78 -9.55
N ASP A 176 14.17 -16.20 -9.50
CA ASP A 176 14.65 -17.24 -8.60
C ASP A 176 14.44 -16.90 -7.11
N ASP A 177 14.53 -15.64 -6.72
CA ASP A 177 14.37 -15.23 -5.33
C ASP A 177 12.88 -15.13 -4.95
N VAL A 178 12.06 -14.58 -5.83
CA VAL A 178 10.59 -14.52 -5.66
C VAL A 178 10.00 -15.94 -5.67
N ASP A 179 10.42 -16.79 -6.60
CA ASP A 179 9.92 -18.16 -6.71
C ASP A 179 10.32 -19.00 -5.48
N ARG A 180 11.54 -18.80 -4.98
CA ARG A 180 11.99 -19.44 -3.72
C ARG A 180 11.12 -18.98 -2.54
N PHE A 181 10.79 -17.69 -2.46
CA PHE A 181 9.88 -17.16 -1.45
C PHE A 181 8.48 -17.79 -1.59
N ILE A 182 7.91 -17.80 -2.80
CA ILE A 182 6.59 -18.39 -3.07
C ILE A 182 6.53 -19.83 -2.61
N LEU A 183 7.54 -20.64 -2.94
CA LEU A 183 7.57 -22.07 -2.63
C LEU A 183 7.86 -22.37 -1.15
N SER A 184 8.69 -21.58 -0.47
CA SER A 184 9.17 -21.91 0.87
C SER A 184 8.57 -21.12 2.01
N GLN A 185 8.24 -19.86 1.80
CA GLN A 185 7.79 -18.95 2.87
C GLN A 185 6.34 -18.53 2.76
N LEU A 186 5.82 -18.33 1.55
CA LEU A 186 4.42 -17.91 1.37
C LEU A 186 3.43 -18.90 2.04
N PRO A 187 3.61 -20.24 2.00
CA PRO A 187 2.75 -21.17 2.73
C PRO A 187 2.65 -20.90 4.24
N ASN A 188 3.71 -20.34 4.86
CA ASN A 188 3.70 -19.99 6.28
C ASN A 188 2.82 -18.76 6.56
N PHE A 189 2.74 -17.79 5.66
CA PHE A 189 1.81 -16.67 5.75
C PHE A 189 0.35 -17.11 5.57
N LEU A 190 0.09 -18.05 4.67
CA LEU A 190 -1.23 -18.58 4.36
C LEU A 190 -1.72 -19.62 5.38
N SER A 191 -0.81 -20.23 6.16
CA SER A 191 -1.13 -21.34 7.06
C SER A 191 -2.22 -20.97 8.09
N LYS A 192 -3.05 -21.97 8.50
CA LYS A 192 -4.05 -21.84 9.58
C LYS A 192 -5.06 -20.71 9.37
N ASN A 193 -5.55 -20.51 8.16
CA ASN A 193 -6.53 -19.49 7.82
C ASN A 193 -6.16 -18.08 8.37
N PRO A 194 -5.51 -17.21 7.60
CA PRO A 194 -5.06 -15.90 8.07
C PRO A 194 -6.21 -14.91 8.31
N PHE A 195 -7.44 -15.20 7.89
CA PHE A 195 -8.55 -14.27 7.88
C PHE A 195 -9.23 -14.17 9.24
N PRO A 196 -9.27 -12.99 9.86
CA PRO A 196 -10.06 -12.73 11.06
C PRO A 196 -11.56 -12.65 10.75
N ASN A 197 -12.40 -12.65 11.77
CA ASN A 197 -13.82 -12.35 11.58
C ASN A 197 -13.96 -10.93 10.97
N PRO A 198 -14.74 -10.75 9.89
CA PRO A 198 -14.92 -9.43 9.25
C PRO A 198 -15.41 -8.32 10.19
N ARG A 199 -16.12 -8.65 11.26
CA ARG A 199 -16.59 -7.68 12.27
C ARG A 199 -15.47 -6.96 13.01
N VAL A 200 -14.21 -7.43 12.89
CA VAL A 200 -13.05 -6.74 13.47
C VAL A 200 -12.75 -5.43 12.75
N PHE A 201 -13.19 -5.27 11.51
CA PHE A 201 -13.03 -4.07 10.73
C PHE A 201 -14.24 -3.15 10.86
N GLY A 202 -14.05 -1.89 11.18
CA GLY A 202 -15.08 -0.88 11.05
C GLY A 202 -15.46 -0.69 9.59
N ARG A 203 -14.43 -0.66 8.73
CA ARG A 203 -14.55 -0.76 7.27
C ARG A 203 -13.35 -1.47 6.67
N ALA A 204 -13.53 -2.03 5.47
CA ALA A 204 -12.45 -2.66 4.72
C ALA A 204 -12.60 -2.33 3.22
N THR A 205 -11.48 -1.99 2.59
CA THR A 205 -11.41 -1.71 1.15
C THR A 205 -10.23 -2.46 0.56
N VAL A 206 -10.44 -3.12 -0.56
CA VAL A 206 -9.39 -3.71 -1.40
C VAL A 206 -9.24 -2.84 -2.63
N ILE A 207 -8.02 -2.43 -2.93
CA ILE A 207 -7.64 -1.73 -4.15
C ILE A 207 -6.83 -2.70 -4.99
N ARG A 208 -7.27 -2.97 -6.21
CA ARG A 208 -6.60 -3.86 -7.15
C ARG A 208 -6.40 -3.21 -8.50
N SER A 209 -5.43 -3.69 -9.26
CA SER A 209 -5.29 -3.37 -10.67
C SER A 209 -5.94 -4.44 -11.56
N ASP A 210 -6.24 -4.11 -12.79
CA ASP A 210 -6.72 -5.06 -13.80
C ASP A 210 -5.57 -5.66 -14.63
N ASP A 211 -4.36 -5.13 -14.51
CA ASP A 211 -3.16 -5.56 -15.23
C ASP A 211 -1.99 -5.96 -14.29
N ASP A 212 -2.27 -6.29 -13.03
CA ASP A 212 -1.25 -6.73 -12.06
C ASP A 212 -0.56 -8.03 -12.54
N PRO A 213 0.78 -7.98 -12.80
CA PRO A 213 1.50 -9.13 -13.32
C PRO A 213 1.81 -10.21 -12.27
N PHE A 214 1.70 -9.89 -10.97
CA PHE A 214 2.07 -10.78 -9.87
C PHE A 214 0.87 -11.35 -9.15
N VAL A 215 -0.17 -10.55 -8.95
CA VAL A 215 -1.39 -10.94 -8.22
C VAL A 215 -2.58 -10.99 -9.16
N PRO A 216 -3.05 -12.20 -9.51
CA PRO A 216 -4.24 -12.33 -10.33
C PRO A 216 -5.45 -11.62 -9.69
N ALA A 217 -6.24 -10.93 -10.49
CA ALA A 217 -7.40 -10.15 -10.02
C ALA A 217 -8.35 -10.97 -9.12
N GLY A 218 -8.57 -12.25 -9.45
CA GLY A 218 -9.39 -13.16 -8.64
C GLY A 218 -8.84 -13.40 -7.23
N SER A 219 -7.51 -13.33 -7.04
CA SER A 219 -6.90 -13.47 -5.71
C SER A 219 -7.22 -12.29 -4.80
N SER A 220 -7.22 -11.07 -5.34
CA SER A 220 -7.62 -9.87 -4.62
C SER A 220 -9.13 -9.85 -4.34
N GLU A 221 -9.94 -10.34 -5.27
CA GLU A 221 -11.39 -10.48 -5.10
C GLU A 221 -11.73 -11.50 -4.01
N GLU A 222 -11.05 -12.65 -3.98
CA GLU A 222 -11.20 -13.64 -2.91
C GLU A 222 -10.79 -13.03 -1.55
N PHE A 223 -9.68 -12.29 -1.49
CA PHE A 223 -9.28 -11.59 -0.28
C PHE A 223 -10.39 -10.64 0.19
N ALA A 224 -10.95 -9.82 -0.70
CA ALA A 224 -12.03 -8.89 -0.40
C ALA A 224 -13.27 -9.61 0.15
N ALA A 225 -13.70 -10.67 -0.51
CA ALA A 225 -14.87 -11.47 -0.09
C ALA A 225 -14.68 -12.05 1.33
N ARG A 226 -13.48 -12.55 1.65
CA ARG A 226 -13.17 -13.18 2.95
C ARG A 226 -13.16 -12.20 4.12
N ILE A 227 -12.89 -10.92 3.89
CA ILE A 227 -12.90 -9.88 4.93
C ILE A 227 -14.14 -8.97 4.85
N GLY A 228 -15.03 -9.18 3.89
CA GLY A 228 -16.20 -8.34 3.69
C GLY A 228 -15.85 -6.93 3.20
N ALA A 229 -14.81 -6.79 2.39
CA ALA A 229 -14.33 -5.52 1.87
C ALA A 229 -15.08 -5.08 0.60
N LYS A 230 -15.17 -3.76 0.40
CA LYS A 230 -15.45 -3.18 -0.91
C LYS A 230 -14.22 -3.32 -1.80
N THR A 231 -14.41 -3.53 -3.10
CA THR A 231 -13.31 -3.57 -4.07
C THR A 231 -13.33 -2.31 -4.94
N LEU A 232 -12.15 -1.71 -5.11
CA LEU A 232 -11.88 -0.62 -6.03
C LEU A 232 -10.88 -1.13 -7.07
N THR A 233 -11.15 -0.90 -8.36
CA THR A 233 -10.23 -1.25 -9.44
C THR A 233 -9.58 0.00 -9.99
N VAL A 234 -8.25 0.00 -10.06
CA VAL A 234 -7.45 1.02 -10.73
C VAL A 234 -6.94 0.42 -12.03
N HIS A 235 -7.21 1.09 -13.14
CA HIS A 235 -6.85 0.57 -14.45
C HIS A 235 -5.39 0.89 -14.78
N GLY A 236 -4.65 -0.11 -15.26
CA GLY A 236 -3.29 0.08 -15.75
C GLY A 236 -2.26 0.44 -14.67
N ALA A 237 -2.50 0.06 -13.41
CA ALA A 237 -1.62 0.41 -12.28
C ALA A 237 -0.57 -0.66 -11.97
N GLY A 238 -0.49 -1.73 -12.78
CA GLY A 238 0.43 -2.84 -12.54
C GLY A 238 0.28 -3.41 -11.13
N HIS A 239 1.39 -3.62 -10.43
CA HIS A 239 1.41 -4.03 -9.02
C HIS A 239 1.50 -2.84 -8.04
N PHE A 240 1.17 -1.62 -8.49
CA PHE A 240 1.28 -0.38 -7.72
C PHE A 240 2.71 -0.06 -7.28
N LEU A 241 3.69 -0.41 -8.10
CA LEU A 241 5.10 -0.14 -7.83
C LEU A 241 5.51 1.23 -8.40
N ALA A 242 6.57 1.81 -7.85
CA ALA A 242 7.17 3.01 -8.45
C ALA A 242 7.69 2.74 -9.88
N SER A 243 8.11 1.50 -10.18
CA SER A 243 8.46 1.06 -11.54
C SER A 243 7.27 1.01 -12.49
N ASP A 244 6.04 0.87 -11.96
CA ASP A 244 4.80 0.95 -12.73
C ASP A 244 4.33 2.41 -12.91
N GLY A 245 5.10 3.37 -12.39
CA GLY A 245 4.77 4.79 -12.38
C GLY A 245 3.89 5.22 -11.20
N VAL A 246 3.61 4.33 -10.24
CA VAL A 246 2.72 4.62 -9.10
C VAL A 246 3.55 5.12 -7.91
N THR A 247 3.71 6.44 -7.81
CA THR A 247 4.38 7.12 -6.69
C THR A 247 3.39 7.88 -5.78
N GLU A 248 2.14 7.96 -6.19
CA GLU A 248 0.99 8.51 -5.48
C GLU A 248 -0.20 7.57 -5.70
N LEU A 249 -1.09 7.45 -4.73
CA LEU A 249 -2.27 6.57 -4.83
C LEU A 249 -3.48 7.22 -4.13
N PRO A 250 -4.15 8.18 -4.80
CA PRO A 250 -5.28 8.92 -4.25
C PRO A 250 -6.44 8.03 -3.77
N GLU A 251 -6.62 6.88 -4.37
CA GLU A 251 -7.64 5.89 -4.01
C GLU A 251 -7.51 5.40 -2.57
N VAL A 252 -6.28 5.42 -2.01
CA VAL A 252 -6.07 5.13 -0.59
C VAL A 252 -6.64 6.24 0.28
N LEU A 253 -6.49 7.53 -0.12
CA LEU A 253 -7.10 8.64 0.62
C LEU A 253 -8.63 8.57 0.57
N GLU A 254 -9.20 8.26 -0.58
CA GLU A 254 -10.65 8.05 -0.73
C GLU A 254 -11.13 6.93 0.19
N ALA A 255 -10.45 5.78 0.21
CA ALA A 255 -10.78 4.65 1.08
C ALA A 255 -10.65 4.97 2.57
N LEU A 256 -9.71 5.86 2.95
CA LEU A 256 -9.53 6.34 4.32
C LEU A 256 -10.55 7.41 4.71
N SER A 257 -11.06 8.19 3.77
CA SER A 257 -12.01 9.30 4.01
C SER A 257 -13.47 8.85 3.95
N ALA A 258 -13.78 7.78 3.20
CA ALA A 258 -15.16 7.31 3.01
C ALA A 258 -15.86 7.07 4.36
N ALA A 259 -17.03 7.63 4.53
CA ALA A 259 -17.88 7.51 5.73
C ALA A 259 -18.57 6.14 5.82
#